data_86e4548c7fad439342063f5c9898d802
#
_entry.id   86e4548c7fad439342063f5c9898d802
#
_cell.length_a   1.000
_cell.length_b   1.000
_cell.length_c   1.000
_cell.angle_alpha   90.00
_cell.angle_beta   90.00
_cell.angle_gamma   90.00
#
_symmetry.space_group_name_H-M   'P 1'
#
loop_
_entity.id
_entity.type
_entity.pdbx_description
1 polymer ?
#
loop_
_entity_poly.entity_id
_entity_poly.type
_entity_poly.pdbx_seq_one_letter_code
_entity_poly.pdbx_strand_id
1 'polypeptide(L)'
;MTAVTLVLLPLVVATVLLFARKTIVARAIALIGAIATFVTAVLLPGSDAVQVPWIPTFGAFIAFDPSHAGGVLALVASLVMVPTVLWASLRVESNTGRFLAALFAMWSGLMGLFLARDLVLFYVFWEATLLPSLVMLGGWGGPQRRQALLKYLLYAVAGSFAMLLTIAAIKPLAGAESYLFADLLAASVSLDVLTQTWLFAGFAIAFAVKLPMFPLHHWLIDFHEQNHPSGAADVAGTLYKVGGFGLFAWALPLLPEGARQLAPLLLALGAFTAVYAAIIATRANHLKRLLAYASLSHMGIVAVGLFGLHLAGLSGAMYLLAAQMVTTGGLFLISGMLHARRGSLDADSYGGIAASAPALAAVTLLVLFASIGVPGLANFPGEFLALLGAFQANTAAGVLAVLAVIAAGVYGVNLYQRLYQGPQPNPVADLRPLEVVVLAPIVAATLWLGLAPAAQLRVFEADAIVTVERIEQAKDGVDTPLVAVGEVRR
;
A
#
# COMPACT_ATOMS: atom_id res chain seq x y z
N MET A 1 -4.49 -21.98 10.42
CA MET A 1 -3.18 -22.48 9.88
C MET A 1 -2.82 -21.82 8.56
N THR A 2 -3.74 -21.56 7.64
CA THR A 2 -3.46 -20.90 6.33
C THR A 2 -2.79 -19.54 6.47
N ALA A 3 -3.23 -18.69 7.41
CA ALA A 3 -2.62 -17.38 7.68
C ALA A 3 -1.13 -17.49 8.05
N VAL A 4 -0.77 -18.42 8.94
CA VAL A 4 0.63 -18.67 9.33
C VAL A 4 1.45 -19.15 8.13
N THR A 5 0.90 -20.05 7.31
CA THR A 5 1.56 -20.54 6.09
C THR A 5 1.80 -19.37 5.12
N LEU A 6 0.84 -18.48 4.93
CA LEU A 6 0.97 -17.32 4.05
C LEU A 6 2.09 -16.35 4.48
N VAL A 7 2.32 -16.23 5.79
CA VAL A 7 3.42 -15.43 6.34
C VAL A 7 4.76 -16.14 6.21
N LEU A 8 4.83 -17.41 6.59
CA LEU A 8 6.10 -18.14 6.66
C LEU A 8 6.62 -18.66 5.32
N LEU A 9 5.73 -19.03 4.39
CA LEU A 9 6.14 -19.59 3.10
C LEU A 9 7.04 -18.64 2.30
N PRO A 10 6.72 -17.35 2.13
CA PRO A 10 7.64 -16.42 1.46
C PRO A 10 8.98 -16.29 2.20
N LEU A 11 8.99 -16.34 3.54
CA LEU A 11 10.22 -16.26 4.32
C LEU A 11 11.13 -17.49 4.10
N VAL A 12 10.52 -18.68 4.04
CA VAL A 12 11.24 -19.93 3.70
C VAL A 12 11.82 -19.83 2.29
N VAL A 13 11.01 -19.39 1.32
CA VAL A 13 11.50 -19.18 -0.06
C VAL A 13 12.63 -18.16 -0.10
N ALA A 14 12.53 -17.04 0.63
CA ALA A 14 13.59 -16.03 0.74
C ALA A 14 14.89 -16.66 1.26
N THR A 15 14.79 -17.46 2.33
CA THR A 15 15.93 -18.13 2.93
C THR A 15 16.61 -19.10 1.95
N VAL A 16 15.83 -19.93 1.25
CA VAL A 16 16.35 -20.88 0.25
C VAL A 16 17.03 -20.14 -0.91
N LEU A 17 16.45 -19.00 -1.35
CA LEU A 17 17.02 -18.18 -2.43
C LEU A 17 18.39 -17.58 -2.08
N LEU A 18 18.68 -17.29 -0.81
CA LEU A 18 20.01 -16.82 -0.39
C LEU A 18 21.12 -17.83 -0.68
N PHE A 19 20.80 -19.12 -0.67
CA PHE A 19 21.74 -20.21 -0.93
C PHE A 19 21.74 -20.68 -2.40
N ALA A 20 20.82 -20.19 -3.23
CA ALA A 20 20.72 -20.56 -4.64
C ALA A 20 21.83 -19.91 -5.48
N ARG A 21 22.92 -20.64 -5.72
CA ARG A 21 24.09 -20.14 -6.46
C ARG A 21 23.86 -19.98 -7.97
N LYS A 22 23.03 -20.85 -8.58
CA LYS A 22 22.75 -20.82 -10.02
C LYS A 22 21.50 -19.97 -10.28
N THR A 23 21.60 -19.00 -11.16
CA THR A 23 20.48 -18.11 -11.52
C THR A 23 19.25 -18.87 -12.00
N ILE A 24 19.41 -19.92 -12.78
CA ILE A 24 18.29 -20.74 -13.28
C ILE A 24 17.53 -21.43 -12.11
N VAL A 25 18.26 -21.91 -11.12
CA VAL A 25 17.68 -22.53 -9.92
C VAL A 25 16.96 -21.48 -9.08
N ALA A 26 17.56 -20.30 -8.87
CA ALA A 26 16.93 -19.20 -8.16
C ALA A 26 15.63 -18.76 -8.82
N ARG A 27 15.60 -18.65 -10.15
CA ARG A 27 14.39 -18.34 -10.93
C ARG A 27 13.29 -19.39 -10.74
N ALA A 28 13.63 -20.66 -10.84
CA ALA A 28 12.67 -21.76 -10.66
C ALA A 28 12.07 -21.77 -9.25
N ILE A 29 12.92 -21.67 -8.21
CA ILE A 29 12.48 -21.60 -6.81
C ILE A 29 11.56 -20.40 -6.59
N ALA A 30 11.92 -19.22 -7.10
CA ALA A 30 11.11 -18.03 -6.96
C ALA A 30 9.74 -18.16 -7.64
N LEU A 31 9.67 -18.70 -8.85
CA LEU A 31 8.40 -18.86 -9.56
C LEU A 31 7.49 -19.86 -8.85
N ILE A 32 8.02 -21.02 -8.44
CA ILE A 32 7.25 -22.02 -7.66
C ILE A 32 6.79 -21.41 -6.33
N GLY A 33 7.68 -20.73 -5.61
CA GLY A 33 7.36 -20.06 -4.37
C GLY A 33 6.30 -18.97 -4.52
N ALA A 34 6.36 -18.18 -5.59
CA ALA A 34 5.38 -17.13 -5.86
C ALA A 34 3.98 -17.71 -6.13
N ILE A 35 3.90 -18.76 -6.95
CA ILE A 35 2.63 -19.46 -7.23
C ILE A 35 2.08 -20.09 -5.94
N ALA A 36 2.91 -20.79 -5.18
CA ALA A 36 2.50 -21.43 -3.93
C ALA A 36 1.99 -20.39 -2.91
N THR A 37 2.69 -19.25 -2.77
CA THR A 37 2.25 -18.17 -1.88
C THR A 37 0.93 -17.56 -2.34
N PHE A 38 0.75 -17.33 -3.64
CA PHE A 38 -0.50 -16.82 -4.17
C PHE A 38 -1.66 -17.80 -3.98
N VAL A 39 -1.45 -19.10 -4.24
CA VAL A 39 -2.46 -20.13 -3.96
C VAL A 39 -2.85 -20.12 -2.49
N THR A 40 -1.88 -20.00 -1.56
CA THR A 40 -2.16 -19.89 -0.13
C THR A 40 -2.99 -18.63 0.17
N ALA A 41 -2.74 -17.50 -0.50
CA ALA A 41 -3.52 -16.28 -0.34
C ALA A 41 -4.97 -16.43 -0.87
N VAL A 42 -5.17 -17.17 -1.96
CA VAL A 42 -6.51 -17.48 -2.48
C VAL A 42 -7.32 -18.38 -1.53
N LEU A 43 -6.64 -19.25 -0.78
CA LEU A 43 -7.26 -20.14 0.21
C LEU A 43 -7.44 -19.46 1.58
N LEU A 44 -7.05 -18.18 1.72
CA LEU A 44 -7.12 -17.44 2.97
C LEU A 44 -8.56 -17.12 3.43
N PRO A 45 -9.51 -16.70 2.55
CA PRO A 45 -10.88 -16.41 2.96
C PRO A 45 -11.55 -17.63 3.60
N GLY A 46 -12.19 -17.41 4.76
CA GLY A 46 -12.84 -18.47 5.53
C GLY A 46 -11.90 -19.35 6.35
N SER A 47 -10.59 -19.06 6.38
CA SER A 47 -9.69 -19.77 7.29
C SER A 47 -9.76 -19.17 8.70
N ASP A 48 -9.56 -20.04 9.71
CA ASP A 48 -9.62 -19.64 11.12
C ASP A 48 -8.49 -18.69 11.51
N ALA A 49 -8.80 -17.79 12.44
CA ALA A 49 -7.81 -17.01 13.15
C ALA A 49 -6.88 -17.91 13.98
N VAL A 50 -5.65 -17.45 14.15
CA VAL A 50 -4.63 -18.14 14.97
C VAL A 50 -4.19 -17.18 16.06
N GLN A 51 -4.23 -17.66 17.31
CA GLN A 51 -3.76 -16.91 18.46
C GLN A 51 -2.99 -17.81 19.40
N VAL A 52 -1.71 -17.50 19.62
CA VAL A 52 -0.80 -18.28 20.49
C VAL A 52 0.00 -17.30 21.37
N PRO A 53 0.12 -17.53 22.68
CA PRO A 53 0.98 -16.73 23.54
C PRO A 53 2.43 -16.73 23.04
N TRP A 54 3.03 -15.54 22.89
CA TRP A 54 4.42 -15.38 22.43
C TRP A 54 5.34 -14.93 23.57
N ILE A 55 5.00 -13.80 24.22
CA ILE A 55 5.72 -13.28 25.37
C ILE A 55 4.69 -13.04 26.49
N PRO A 56 4.31 -14.09 27.26
CA PRO A 56 3.20 -14.00 28.22
C PRO A 56 3.38 -12.90 29.28
N THR A 57 4.62 -12.73 29.77
CA THR A 57 4.95 -11.69 30.77
C THR A 57 4.73 -10.26 30.26
N PHE A 58 4.78 -10.07 28.95
CA PHE A 58 4.55 -8.78 28.29
C PHE A 58 3.11 -8.64 27.78
N GLY A 59 2.41 -9.76 27.63
CA GLY A 59 1.06 -9.81 27.07
C GLY A 59 1.04 -9.71 25.55
N ALA A 60 2.08 -10.22 24.87
CA ALA A 60 2.17 -10.26 23.42
C ALA A 60 1.86 -11.66 22.88
N PHE A 61 1.14 -11.71 21.75
CA PHE A 61 0.67 -12.93 21.10
C PHE A 61 1.11 -13.00 19.63
N ILE A 62 1.34 -14.21 19.12
CA ILE A 62 1.30 -14.46 17.68
C ILE A 62 -0.17 -14.59 17.32
N ALA A 63 -0.76 -13.54 16.80
CA ALA A 63 -2.17 -13.47 16.47
C ALA A 63 -2.35 -13.00 15.01
N PHE A 64 -2.95 -13.86 14.19
CA PHE A 64 -3.28 -13.59 12.79
C PHE A 64 -4.76 -13.84 12.52
N ASP A 65 -5.44 -12.89 11.90
CA ASP A 65 -6.84 -13.02 11.51
C ASP A 65 -7.04 -12.53 10.06
N PRO A 66 -7.43 -13.43 9.14
CA PRO A 66 -7.66 -13.10 7.74
C PRO A 66 -9.05 -12.52 7.44
N SER A 67 -9.93 -12.47 8.40
CA SER A 67 -11.35 -12.12 8.19
C SER A 67 -11.61 -10.63 8.01
N HIS A 68 -10.57 -9.80 8.22
CA HIS A 68 -10.61 -8.34 8.17
C HIS A 68 -10.03 -7.76 6.88
N ALA A 69 -10.04 -6.44 6.77
CA ALA A 69 -9.48 -5.68 5.65
C ALA A 69 -8.07 -6.13 5.24
N GLY A 70 -7.25 -6.53 6.22
CA GLY A 70 -5.91 -7.05 5.98
C GLY A 70 -5.89 -8.31 5.11
N GLY A 71 -6.90 -9.19 5.22
CA GLY A 71 -7.02 -10.39 4.37
C GLY A 71 -7.22 -10.03 2.88
N VAL A 72 -8.03 -9.02 2.60
CA VAL A 72 -8.24 -8.51 1.23
C VAL A 72 -6.94 -7.91 0.67
N LEU A 73 -6.24 -7.08 1.48
CA LEU A 73 -4.97 -6.48 1.07
C LEU A 73 -3.89 -7.55 0.86
N ALA A 74 -3.83 -8.59 1.69
CA ALA A 74 -2.89 -9.70 1.53
C ALA A 74 -3.12 -10.47 0.23
N LEU A 75 -4.39 -10.70 -0.15
CA LEU A 75 -4.74 -11.35 -1.42
C LEU A 75 -4.32 -10.48 -2.62
N VAL A 76 -4.70 -9.19 -2.62
CA VAL A 76 -4.36 -8.28 -3.73
C VAL A 76 -2.85 -8.09 -3.85
N ALA A 77 -2.14 -7.92 -2.73
CA ALA A 77 -0.67 -7.83 -2.72
C ALA A 77 -0.04 -9.10 -3.30
N SER A 78 -0.55 -10.29 -2.90
CA SER A 78 -0.04 -11.56 -3.42
C SER A 78 -0.28 -11.73 -4.91
N LEU A 79 -1.42 -11.26 -5.43
CA LEU A 79 -1.71 -11.27 -6.86
C LEU A 79 -0.68 -10.41 -7.64
N VAL A 80 -0.35 -9.22 -7.14
CA VAL A 80 0.61 -8.30 -7.78
C VAL A 80 2.04 -8.81 -7.67
N MET A 81 2.38 -9.53 -6.59
CA MET A 81 3.75 -10.04 -6.39
C MET A 81 4.12 -11.15 -7.37
N VAL A 82 3.19 -11.98 -7.83
CA VAL A 82 3.49 -13.04 -8.82
C VAL A 82 4.10 -12.49 -10.10
N PRO A 83 3.43 -11.58 -10.84
CA PRO A 83 4.03 -10.98 -12.04
C PRO A 83 5.30 -10.17 -11.74
N THR A 84 5.39 -9.57 -10.54
CA THR A 84 6.59 -8.83 -10.10
C THR A 84 7.80 -9.75 -9.95
N VAL A 85 7.64 -10.90 -9.31
CA VAL A 85 8.70 -11.91 -9.17
C VAL A 85 9.11 -12.47 -10.55
N LEU A 86 8.14 -12.78 -11.41
CA LEU A 86 8.42 -13.21 -12.77
C LEU A 86 9.25 -12.16 -13.53
N TRP A 87 8.82 -10.90 -13.51
CA TRP A 87 9.52 -9.81 -14.19
C TRP A 87 10.92 -9.56 -13.61
N ALA A 88 11.04 -9.50 -12.28
CA ALA A 88 12.34 -9.36 -11.60
C ALA A 88 13.30 -10.48 -11.98
N SER A 89 12.83 -11.74 -12.02
CA SER A 89 13.64 -12.89 -12.37
C SER A 89 14.25 -12.80 -13.78
N LEU A 90 13.59 -12.08 -14.68
CA LEU A 90 14.03 -11.91 -16.07
C LEU A 90 14.94 -10.68 -16.25
N ARG A 91 14.80 -9.66 -15.40
CA ARG A 91 15.40 -8.33 -15.61
C ARG A 91 16.51 -7.97 -14.65
N VAL A 92 16.58 -8.62 -13.50
CA VAL A 92 17.68 -8.42 -12.57
C VAL A 92 18.76 -9.42 -12.87
N GLU A 93 19.86 -8.94 -13.47
CA GLU A 93 20.95 -9.82 -13.95
C GLU A 93 22.00 -10.11 -12.87
N SER A 94 22.32 -9.09 -12.04
CA SER A 94 23.33 -9.25 -10.99
C SER A 94 22.72 -9.77 -9.68
N ASN A 95 23.30 -10.83 -9.12
CA ASN A 95 22.86 -11.40 -7.83
C ASN A 95 21.34 -11.64 -7.76
N THR A 96 20.75 -12.15 -8.84
CA THR A 96 19.29 -12.36 -9.00
C THR A 96 18.69 -13.08 -7.80
N GLY A 97 19.32 -14.13 -7.29
CA GLY A 97 18.85 -14.90 -6.11
C GLY A 97 18.68 -14.03 -4.87
N ARG A 98 19.65 -13.13 -4.59
CA ARG A 98 19.56 -12.21 -3.43
C ARG A 98 18.50 -11.14 -3.59
N PHE A 99 18.32 -10.63 -4.81
CA PHE A 99 17.24 -9.67 -5.09
C PHE A 99 15.86 -10.32 -4.89
N LEU A 100 15.66 -11.53 -5.43
CA LEU A 100 14.43 -12.28 -5.25
C LEU A 100 14.22 -12.66 -3.79
N ALA A 101 15.27 -13.00 -3.04
CA ALA A 101 15.16 -13.24 -1.60
C ALA A 101 14.66 -11.99 -0.86
N ALA A 102 15.17 -10.80 -1.20
CA ALA A 102 14.67 -9.56 -0.61
C ALA A 102 13.20 -9.28 -0.96
N LEU A 103 12.77 -9.56 -2.21
CA LEU A 103 11.35 -9.46 -2.60
C LEU A 103 10.47 -10.41 -1.77
N PHE A 104 10.89 -11.64 -1.56
CA PHE A 104 10.13 -12.62 -0.77
C PHE A 104 10.13 -12.28 0.73
N ALA A 105 11.24 -11.78 1.27
CA ALA A 105 11.28 -11.28 2.65
C ALA A 105 10.32 -10.09 2.85
N MET A 106 10.26 -9.16 1.89
CA MET A 106 9.29 -8.07 1.87
C MET A 106 7.86 -8.62 1.83
N TRP A 107 7.59 -9.58 0.96
CA TRP A 107 6.27 -10.21 0.84
C TRP A 107 5.84 -10.87 2.15
N SER A 108 6.72 -11.63 2.80
CA SER A 108 6.46 -12.20 4.14
C SER A 108 6.13 -11.11 5.17
N GLY A 109 6.93 -10.04 5.22
CA GLY A 109 6.70 -8.91 6.10
C GLY A 109 5.33 -8.25 5.89
N LEU A 110 4.93 -8.06 4.64
CA LEU A 110 3.61 -7.50 4.29
C LEU A 110 2.47 -8.44 4.71
N MET A 111 2.59 -9.74 4.47
CA MET A 111 1.56 -10.70 4.88
C MET A 111 1.38 -10.71 6.40
N GLY A 112 2.49 -10.75 7.14
CA GLY A 112 2.44 -10.67 8.60
C GLY A 112 1.81 -9.37 9.11
N LEU A 113 2.16 -8.25 8.50
CA LEU A 113 1.63 -6.94 8.86
C LEU A 113 0.11 -6.84 8.60
N PHE A 114 -0.37 -7.29 7.44
CA PHE A 114 -1.79 -7.22 7.10
C PHE A 114 -2.66 -8.14 7.96
N LEU A 115 -2.13 -9.29 8.37
CA LEU A 115 -2.89 -10.29 9.12
C LEU A 115 -2.74 -10.16 10.64
N ALA A 116 -1.78 -9.36 11.14
CA ALA A 116 -1.54 -9.21 12.58
C ALA A 116 -2.77 -8.65 13.32
N ARG A 117 -3.10 -9.26 14.48
CA ARG A 117 -4.13 -8.81 15.42
C ARG A 117 -3.59 -8.60 16.83
N ASP A 118 -2.27 -8.59 16.97
CA ASP A 118 -1.52 -8.13 18.14
C ASP A 118 -0.66 -6.94 17.72
N LEU A 119 -0.68 -5.86 18.49
CA LEU A 119 -0.05 -4.59 18.13
C LEU A 119 1.49 -4.67 18.13
N VAL A 120 2.06 -5.51 19.01
CA VAL A 120 3.51 -5.76 19.04
C VAL A 120 3.92 -6.60 17.81
N LEU A 121 3.14 -7.60 17.46
CA LEU A 121 3.36 -8.41 16.26
C LEU A 121 3.25 -7.56 14.99
N PHE A 122 2.26 -6.65 14.92
CA PHE A 122 2.13 -5.67 13.85
C PHE A 122 3.40 -4.82 13.70
N TYR A 123 3.93 -4.31 14.82
CA TYR A 123 5.16 -3.52 14.83
C TYR A 123 6.37 -4.33 14.34
N VAL A 124 6.50 -5.58 14.76
CA VAL A 124 7.60 -6.44 14.29
C VAL A 124 7.56 -6.62 12.76
N PHE A 125 6.39 -6.86 12.19
CA PHE A 125 6.26 -6.97 10.73
C PHE A 125 6.39 -5.62 10.02
N TRP A 126 6.00 -4.52 10.67
CA TRP A 126 6.26 -3.18 10.17
C TRP A 126 7.76 -2.92 9.99
N GLU A 127 8.59 -3.27 10.98
CA GLU A 127 10.05 -3.19 10.88
C GLU A 127 10.63 -4.22 9.90
N ALA A 128 10.10 -5.43 9.89
CA ALA A 128 10.55 -6.48 8.98
C ALA A 128 10.44 -6.11 7.49
N THR A 129 9.52 -5.19 7.13
CA THR A 129 9.43 -4.67 5.76
C THR A 129 10.53 -3.67 5.40
N LEU A 130 11.15 -3.00 6.39
CA LEU A 130 12.15 -1.96 6.15
C LEU A 130 13.46 -2.56 5.60
N LEU A 131 13.96 -3.61 6.22
CA LEU A 131 15.26 -4.19 5.85
C LEU A 131 15.33 -4.67 4.40
N PRO A 132 14.37 -5.46 3.87
CA PRO A 132 14.40 -5.89 2.48
C PRO A 132 14.38 -4.72 1.48
N SER A 133 13.62 -3.65 1.77
CA SER A 133 13.57 -2.47 0.90
C SER A 133 14.90 -1.71 0.87
N LEU A 134 15.58 -1.58 2.01
CA LEU A 134 16.93 -1.01 2.09
C LEU A 134 17.94 -1.87 1.32
N VAL A 135 17.85 -3.20 1.43
CA VAL A 135 18.71 -4.13 0.71
C VAL A 135 18.52 -4.01 -0.80
N MET A 136 17.28 -3.93 -1.28
CA MET A 136 16.99 -3.76 -2.71
C MET A 136 17.51 -2.42 -3.23
N LEU A 137 17.22 -1.32 -2.55
CA LEU A 137 17.70 0.01 -2.95
C LEU A 137 19.22 0.12 -2.87
N GLY A 138 19.84 -0.33 -1.80
CA GLY A 138 21.28 -0.26 -1.59
C GLY A 138 22.09 -1.16 -2.53
N GLY A 139 21.58 -2.36 -2.83
CA GLY A 139 22.26 -3.36 -3.67
C GLY A 139 22.12 -3.13 -5.17
N TRP A 140 20.97 -2.65 -5.61
CA TRP A 140 20.62 -2.57 -7.05
C TRP A 140 20.13 -1.19 -7.49
N GLY A 141 20.13 -0.21 -6.61
CA GLY A 141 19.71 1.16 -6.92
C GLY A 141 20.67 1.92 -7.82
N GLY A 142 20.19 3.07 -8.31
CA GLY A 142 20.89 3.98 -9.19
C GLY A 142 22.09 4.70 -8.55
N PRO A 143 22.69 5.67 -9.26
CA PRO A 143 23.90 6.35 -8.81
C PRO A 143 23.78 7.07 -7.46
N GLN A 144 22.60 7.62 -7.16
CA GLN A 144 22.33 8.36 -5.90
C GLN A 144 21.68 7.51 -4.82
N ARG A 145 21.69 6.16 -4.98
CA ARG A 145 21.04 5.20 -4.05
C ARG A 145 21.43 5.38 -2.59
N ARG A 146 22.69 5.77 -2.30
CA ARG A 146 23.16 5.97 -0.92
C ARG A 146 22.43 7.13 -0.24
N GLN A 147 22.22 8.23 -0.94
CA GLN A 147 21.50 9.38 -0.42
C GLN A 147 20.02 9.06 -0.23
N ALA A 148 19.38 8.39 -1.21
CA ALA A 148 18.00 7.95 -1.13
C ALA A 148 17.80 6.96 0.03
N LEU A 149 18.72 6.01 0.21
CA LEU A 149 18.71 5.03 1.29
C LEU A 149 18.80 5.69 2.68
N LEU A 150 19.76 6.61 2.87
CA LEU A 150 19.90 7.32 4.15
C LEU A 150 18.66 8.16 4.46
N LYS A 151 18.13 8.88 3.46
CA LYS A 151 16.90 9.67 3.62
C LYS A 151 15.73 8.75 4.02
N TYR A 152 15.51 7.67 3.29
CA TYR A 152 14.46 6.70 3.60
C TYR A 152 14.62 6.10 5.00
N LEU A 153 15.82 5.67 5.38
CA LEU A 153 16.11 5.12 6.71
C LEU A 153 15.79 6.12 7.82
N LEU A 154 16.21 7.39 7.68
CA LEU A 154 15.95 8.42 8.69
C LEU A 154 14.45 8.66 8.90
N TYR A 155 13.68 8.79 7.82
CA TYR A 155 12.22 8.95 7.91
C TYR A 155 11.55 7.72 8.53
N ALA A 156 11.95 6.52 8.09
CA ALA A 156 11.37 5.27 8.57
C ALA A 156 11.64 5.07 10.08
N VAL A 157 12.89 5.26 10.52
CA VAL A 157 13.27 5.10 11.94
C VAL A 157 12.59 6.16 12.82
N ALA A 158 12.54 7.43 12.38
CA ALA A 158 11.87 8.48 13.15
C ALA A 158 10.37 8.20 13.33
N GLY A 159 9.68 7.79 12.27
CA GLY A 159 8.28 7.41 12.35
C GLY A 159 8.03 6.17 13.22
N SER A 160 8.84 5.15 13.01
CA SER A 160 8.80 3.89 13.73
C SER A 160 9.05 4.06 15.24
N PHE A 161 9.96 4.95 15.62
CA PHE A 161 10.21 5.27 17.02
C PHE A 161 8.98 5.93 17.69
N ALA A 162 8.28 6.83 16.99
CA ALA A 162 7.04 7.42 17.48
C ALA A 162 5.97 6.35 17.74
N MET A 163 5.83 5.38 16.82
CA MET A 163 4.91 4.25 16.99
C MET A 163 5.31 3.36 18.16
N LEU A 164 6.60 3.06 18.31
CA LEU A 164 7.10 2.23 19.43
C LEU A 164 6.79 2.85 20.78
N LEU A 165 6.99 4.17 20.93
CA LEU A 165 6.63 4.89 22.16
C LEU A 165 5.12 4.79 22.43
N THR A 166 4.29 4.93 21.40
CA THR A 166 2.83 4.79 21.53
C THR A 166 2.45 3.37 21.96
N ILE A 167 3.04 2.34 21.35
CA ILE A 167 2.80 0.93 21.71
C ILE A 167 3.21 0.66 23.14
N ALA A 168 4.36 1.16 23.58
CA ALA A 168 4.83 0.99 24.94
C ALA A 168 3.90 1.68 25.97
N ALA A 169 3.25 2.78 25.59
CA ALA A 169 2.41 3.58 26.48
C ALA A 169 0.93 3.13 26.51
N ILE A 170 0.37 2.68 25.37
CA ILE A 170 -1.08 2.46 25.25
C ILE A 170 -1.59 1.39 26.23
N LYS A 171 -0.92 0.24 26.33
CA LYS A 171 -1.34 -0.86 27.22
C LYS A 171 -1.39 -0.46 28.68
N PRO A 172 -0.30 0.06 29.30
CA PRO A 172 -0.32 0.45 30.71
C PRO A 172 -1.25 1.63 31.01
N LEU A 173 -1.38 2.60 30.08
CA LEU A 173 -2.27 3.74 30.29
C LEU A 173 -3.75 3.34 30.19
N ALA A 174 -4.11 2.43 29.29
CA ALA A 174 -5.48 1.92 29.18
C ALA A 174 -5.81 0.84 30.22
N GLY A 175 -4.81 0.26 30.90
CA GLY A 175 -5.02 -0.88 31.79
C GLY A 175 -5.39 -2.18 31.04
N ALA A 176 -4.96 -2.34 29.80
CA ALA A 176 -5.26 -3.52 28.99
C ALA A 176 -4.47 -4.75 29.46
N GLU A 177 -5.07 -5.93 29.37
CA GLU A 177 -4.42 -7.19 29.75
C GLU A 177 -3.32 -7.60 28.76
N SER A 178 -3.56 -7.39 27.46
CA SER A 178 -2.63 -7.77 26.40
C SER A 178 -2.54 -6.72 25.29
N TYR A 179 -1.69 -6.98 24.30
CA TYR A 179 -1.59 -6.18 23.05
C TYR A 179 -2.52 -6.68 21.93
N LEU A 180 -3.39 -7.64 22.22
CA LEU A 180 -4.42 -8.05 21.28
C LEU A 180 -5.37 -6.89 20.97
N PHE A 181 -5.79 -6.81 19.72
CA PHE A 181 -6.70 -5.74 19.28
C PHE A 181 -7.97 -5.66 20.13
N ALA A 182 -8.57 -6.82 20.46
CA ALA A 182 -9.80 -6.87 21.23
C ALA A 182 -9.62 -6.30 22.65
N ASP A 183 -8.52 -6.66 23.34
CA ASP A 183 -8.23 -6.21 24.69
C ASP A 183 -7.90 -4.71 24.72
N LEU A 184 -7.11 -4.22 23.74
CA LEU A 184 -6.82 -2.80 23.59
C LEU A 184 -8.08 -2.01 23.24
N LEU A 185 -8.96 -2.54 22.38
CA LEU A 185 -10.20 -1.89 21.99
C LEU A 185 -11.14 -1.73 23.20
N ALA A 186 -11.28 -2.77 24.00
CA ALA A 186 -12.09 -2.73 25.22
C ALA A 186 -11.52 -1.77 26.27
N ALA A 187 -10.21 -1.80 26.49
CA ALA A 187 -9.55 -1.00 27.51
C ALA A 187 -9.42 0.49 27.13
N SER A 188 -9.29 0.81 25.84
CA SER A 188 -9.06 2.20 25.38
C SER A 188 -10.24 3.14 25.63
N VAL A 189 -11.42 2.64 25.98
CA VAL A 189 -12.58 3.44 26.42
C VAL A 189 -12.27 4.24 27.70
N SER A 190 -11.42 3.70 28.57
CA SER A 190 -11.05 4.35 29.84
C SER A 190 -10.09 5.53 29.68
N LEU A 191 -9.49 5.72 28.49
CA LEU A 191 -8.52 6.78 28.24
C LEU A 191 -9.20 8.14 28.09
N ASP A 192 -8.70 9.14 28.82
CA ASP A 192 -9.13 10.52 28.64
C ASP A 192 -8.73 11.09 27.26
N VAL A 193 -9.42 12.16 26.83
CA VAL A 193 -9.25 12.79 25.51
C VAL A 193 -7.80 13.23 25.25
N LEU A 194 -7.12 13.78 26.25
CA LEU A 194 -5.75 14.27 26.11
C LEU A 194 -4.78 13.12 25.87
N THR A 195 -4.91 12.05 26.66
CA THR A 195 -4.11 10.83 26.50
C THR A 195 -4.35 10.18 25.14
N GLN A 196 -5.62 10.03 24.71
CA GLN A 196 -5.93 9.54 23.37
C GLN A 196 -5.30 10.41 22.28
N THR A 197 -5.33 11.75 22.43
CA THR A 197 -4.77 12.69 21.45
C THR A 197 -3.26 12.51 21.29
N TRP A 198 -2.51 12.37 22.39
CA TRP A 198 -1.05 12.14 22.33
C TRP A 198 -0.70 10.78 21.74
N LEU A 199 -1.41 9.72 22.13
CA LEU A 199 -1.21 8.38 21.58
C LEU A 199 -1.55 8.36 20.08
N PHE A 200 -2.65 9.01 19.68
CA PHE A 200 -3.02 9.11 18.26
C PHE A 200 -1.99 9.91 17.47
N ALA A 201 -1.46 11.00 18.01
CA ALA A 201 -0.40 11.78 17.36
C ALA A 201 0.85 10.94 17.09
N GLY A 202 1.25 10.09 18.04
CA GLY A 202 2.38 9.17 17.85
C GLY A 202 2.15 8.16 16.71
N PHE A 203 0.96 7.54 16.65
CA PHE A 203 0.57 6.70 15.51
C PHE A 203 0.46 7.50 14.20
N ALA A 204 -0.15 8.69 14.24
CA ALA A 204 -0.33 9.53 13.06
C ALA A 204 1.00 9.93 12.42
N ILE A 205 2.02 10.28 13.22
CA ILE A 205 3.38 10.57 12.72
C ILE A 205 3.95 9.34 12.02
N ALA A 206 3.91 8.17 12.67
CA ALA A 206 4.44 6.93 12.11
C ALA A 206 3.77 6.56 10.77
N PHE A 207 2.44 6.59 10.78
CA PHE A 207 1.65 6.22 9.62
C PHE A 207 1.72 7.26 8.51
N ALA A 208 1.81 8.57 8.82
CA ALA A 208 2.00 9.64 7.85
C ALA A 208 3.36 9.58 7.13
N VAL A 209 4.39 8.99 7.74
CA VAL A 209 5.65 8.70 7.04
C VAL A 209 5.42 7.66 5.94
N LYS A 210 4.73 6.55 6.24
CA LYS A 210 4.51 5.45 5.28
C LYS A 210 3.29 5.66 4.37
N LEU A 211 2.30 6.47 4.75
CA LEU A 211 1.23 6.98 3.88
C LEU A 211 1.69 8.18 3.03
N PRO A 212 2.93 8.47 2.99
CA PRO A 212 3.74 9.63 2.68
C PRO A 212 2.95 10.95 2.57
N MET A 213 2.44 11.45 3.70
CA MET A 213 1.75 12.75 3.74
C MET A 213 2.75 13.92 3.80
N PHE A 214 2.38 15.08 3.26
CA PHE A 214 3.15 16.30 3.44
C PHE A 214 3.24 16.68 4.94
N PRO A 215 4.43 17.05 5.46
CA PRO A 215 5.74 17.18 4.80
C PRO A 215 6.61 15.91 4.83
N LEU A 216 6.10 14.77 5.29
CA LEU A 216 6.85 13.54 5.57
C LEU A 216 7.07 12.63 4.33
N HIS A 217 6.89 13.15 3.11
CA HIS A 217 6.85 12.37 1.87
C HIS A 217 8.16 12.36 1.06
N HIS A 218 9.14 13.21 1.37
CA HIS A 218 10.30 13.43 0.48
C HIS A 218 11.17 12.20 0.25
N TRP A 219 11.16 11.23 1.15
CA TRP A 219 11.88 9.97 0.99
C TRP A 219 11.33 9.12 -0.17
N LEU A 220 10.02 9.18 -0.42
CA LEU A 220 9.33 8.37 -1.41
C LEU A 220 9.83 8.63 -2.83
N ILE A 221 10.04 9.90 -3.17
CA ILE A 221 10.42 10.31 -4.53
C ILE A 221 11.82 9.77 -4.86
N ASP A 222 12.79 10.00 -3.97
CA ASP A 222 14.15 9.54 -4.17
C ASP A 222 14.22 7.99 -4.12
N PHE A 223 13.40 7.35 -3.27
CA PHE A 223 13.29 5.90 -3.19
C PHE A 223 12.88 5.29 -4.54
N HIS A 224 11.81 5.78 -5.14
CA HIS A 224 11.34 5.27 -6.43
C HIS A 224 12.29 5.63 -7.58
N GLU A 225 12.79 6.87 -7.62
CA GLU A 225 13.70 7.30 -8.68
C GLU A 225 14.98 6.48 -8.70
N GLN A 226 15.52 6.16 -7.52
CA GLN A 226 16.79 5.44 -7.38
C GLN A 226 16.67 3.92 -7.34
N ASN A 227 15.48 3.34 -7.21
CA ASN A 227 15.29 1.89 -7.27
C ASN A 227 15.71 1.31 -8.63
N HIS A 228 15.93 -0.02 -8.66
CA HIS A 228 16.33 -0.74 -9.87
C HIS A 228 15.41 -0.41 -11.06
N PRO A 229 15.96 -0.16 -12.28
CA PRO A 229 15.17 0.29 -13.44
C PRO A 229 14.06 -0.66 -13.90
N SER A 230 14.09 -1.94 -13.49
CA SER A 230 13.02 -2.90 -13.83
C SER A 230 11.64 -2.52 -13.29
N GLY A 231 11.54 -1.65 -12.30
CA GLY A 231 10.28 -1.34 -11.62
C GLY A 231 9.86 -2.35 -10.56
N ALA A 232 10.48 -3.54 -10.46
CA ALA A 232 10.06 -4.58 -9.53
C ALA A 232 10.21 -4.19 -8.04
N ALA A 233 11.30 -3.50 -7.68
CA ALA A 233 11.47 -2.97 -6.33
C ALA A 233 10.47 -1.84 -6.05
N ASP A 234 10.05 -1.10 -7.09
CA ASP A 234 9.03 -0.04 -6.97
C ASP A 234 7.64 -0.62 -6.72
N VAL A 235 7.32 -1.77 -7.34
CA VAL A 235 6.06 -2.49 -7.04
C VAL A 235 6.04 -2.89 -5.57
N ALA A 236 7.10 -3.51 -5.05
CA ALA A 236 7.19 -3.83 -3.63
C ALA A 236 7.05 -2.57 -2.76
N GLY A 237 7.66 -1.43 -3.18
CA GLY A 237 7.49 -0.13 -2.55
C GLY A 237 6.06 0.40 -2.63
N THR A 238 5.30 0.07 -3.67
CA THR A 238 3.89 0.46 -3.79
C THR A 238 3.00 -0.33 -2.82
N LEU A 239 3.27 -1.61 -2.63
CA LEU A 239 2.59 -2.45 -1.63
C LEU A 239 2.85 -1.98 -0.19
N TYR A 240 3.87 -1.16 -0.01
CA TYR A 240 4.36 -0.60 1.23
C TYR A 240 3.52 0.56 1.79
N LYS A 241 2.40 0.92 1.16
CA LYS A 241 1.47 1.97 1.61
C LYS A 241 0.67 1.56 2.85
N VAL A 242 1.32 0.79 3.71
CA VAL A 242 0.75 0.21 4.94
C VAL A 242 0.37 1.25 6.00
N GLY A 243 0.81 2.52 5.84
CA GLY A 243 0.43 3.60 6.75
C GLY A 243 -1.07 3.87 6.79
N GLY A 244 -1.73 3.84 5.62
CA GLY A 244 -3.19 3.96 5.54
C GLY A 244 -3.91 2.79 6.19
N PHE A 245 -3.41 1.56 5.99
CA PHE A 245 -3.92 0.39 6.66
C PHE A 245 -3.73 0.47 8.18
N GLY A 246 -2.55 0.90 8.66
CA GLY A 246 -2.28 1.05 10.08
C GLY A 246 -3.18 2.08 10.76
N LEU A 247 -3.47 3.22 10.09
CA LEU A 247 -4.47 4.18 10.57
C LEU A 247 -5.85 3.54 10.69
N PHE A 248 -6.30 2.86 9.64
CA PHE A 248 -7.61 2.23 9.59
C PHE A 248 -7.77 1.08 10.59
N ALA A 249 -6.80 0.16 10.64
CA ALA A 249 -6.91 -1.07 11.42
C ALA A 249 -6.60 -0.90 12.91
N TRP A 250 -5.83 0.14 13.27
CA TRP A 250 -5.33 0.31 14.64
C TRP A 250 -5.64 1.69 15.23
N ALA A 251 -5.14 2.78 14.62
CA ALA A 251 -5.19 4.09 15.28
C ALA A 251 -6.61 4.63 15.43
N LEU A 252 -7.40 4.60 14.35
CA LEU A 252 -8.76 5.14 14.34
C LEU A 252 -9.71 4.40 15.30
N PRO A 253 -9.79 3.05 15.30
CA PRO A 253 -10.70 2.35 16.20
C PRO A 253 -10.24 2.36 17.65
N LEU A 254 -8.93 2.36 17.94
CA LEU A 254 -8.42 2.36 19.31
C LEU A 254 -8.51 3.73 20.00
N LEU A 255 -8.39 4.83 19.24
CA LEU A 255 -8.23 6.18 19.78
C LEU A 255 -9.19 7.17 19.09
N PRO A 256 -10.52 6.93 19.16
CA PRO A 256 -11.51 7.70 18.41
C PRO A 256 -11.55 9.19 18.80
N GLU A 257 -11.38 9.54 20.07
CA GLU A 257 -11.33 10.94 20.51
C GLU A 257 -10.07 11.65 20.02
N GLY A 258 -8.91 10.98 20.12
CA GLY A 258 -7.66 11.51 19.57
C GLY A 258 -7.74 11.70 18.03
N ALA A 259 -8.38 10.77 17.35
CA ALA A 259 -8.65 10.88 15.92
C ALA A 259 -9.51 12.11 15.60
N ARG A 260 -10.60 12.34 16.33
CA ARG A 260 -11.49 13.51 16.17
C ARG A 260 -10.75 14.84 16.39
N GLN A 261 -9.92 14.92 17.42
CA GLN A 261 -9.15 16.14 17.73
C GLN A 261 -8.18 16.50 16.60
N LEU A 262 -7.51 15.51 16.03
CA LEU A 262 -6.49 15.73 14.99
C LEU A 262 -7.04 15.63 13.54
N ALA A 263 -8.25 15.11 13.33
CA ALA A 263 -8.84 14.95 12.02
C ALA A 263 -8.88 16.23 11.18
N PRO A 264 -9.24 17.42 11.68
CA PRO A 264 -9.26 18.63 10.85
C PRO A 264 -7.89 18.98 10.27
N LEU A 265 -6.83 18.83 11.07
CA LEU A 265 -5.46 19.07 10.63
C LEU A 265 -5.02 18.03 9.59
N LEU A 266 -5.26 16.75 9.87
CA LEU A 266 -4.82 15.66 9.01
C LEU A 266 -5.63 15.58 7.71
N LEU A 267 -6.91 15.94 7.74
CA LEU A 267 -7.76 16.12 6.57
C LEU A 267 -7.20 17.22 5.66
N ALA A 268 -6.86 18.38 6.24
CA ALA A 268 -6.28 19.50 5.50
C ALA A 268 -4.93 19.13 4.89
N LEU A 269 -4.06 18.45 5.64
CA LEU A 269 -2.77 17.96 5.12
C LEU A 269 -2.95 16.90 4.02
N GLY A 270 -3.94 16.01 4.14
CA GLY A 270 -4.31 15.05 3.11
C GLY A 270 -4.75 15.74 1.82
N ALA A 271 -5.69 16.68 1.91
CA ALA A 271 -6.16 17.44 0.77
C ALA A 271 -5.04 18.27 0.11
N PHE A 272 -4.20 18.91 0.92
CA PHE A 272 -3.02 19.62 0.41
C PHE A 272 -2.05 18.67 -0.29
N THR A 273 -1.78 17.50 0.30
CA THR A 273 -0.89 16.48 -0.29
C THR A 273 -1.41 16.04 -1.65
N ALA A 274 -2.72 15.78 -1.77
CA ALA A 274 -3.35 15.36 -3.01
C ALA A 274 -3.13 16.36 -4.15
N VAL A 275 -3.44 17.63 -3.91
CA VAL A 275 -3.31 18.71 -4.92
C VAL A 275 -1.85 19.01 -5.23
N TYR A 276 -1.02 19.18 -4.20
CA TYR A 276 0.41 19.49 -4.33
C TYR A 276 1.12 18.43 -5.19
N ALA A 277 0.91 17.17 -4.87
CA ALA A 277 1.55 16.08 -5.59
C ALA A 277 1.05 15.95 -7.04
N ALA A 278 -0.26 16.12 -7.27
CA ALA A 278 -0.83 16.11 -8.61
C ALA A 278 -0.23 17.22 -9.51
N ILE A 279 -0.09 18.43 -8.97
CA ILE A 279 0.52 19.56 -9.71
C ILE A 279 1.98 19.23 -10.08
N ILE A 280 2.77 18.68 -9.16
CA ILE A 280 4.17 18.33 -9.46
C ILE A 280 4.24 17.19 -10.48
N ALA A 281 3.35 16.19 -10.39
CA ALA A 281 3.29 15.11 -11.36
C ALA A 281 3.14 15.62 -12.81
N THR A 282 2.38 16.71 -13.04
CA THR A 282 2.22 17.30 -14.40
C THR A 282 3.51 17.79 -15.02
N ARG A 283 4.52 18.14 -14.22
CA ARG A 283 5.81 18.72 -14.65
C ARG A 283 6.95 17.72 -14.62
N ALA A 284 6.75 16.53 -14.05
CA ALA A 284 7.80 15.54 -13.94
C ALA A 284 8.13 14.93 -15.31
N ASN A 285 9.43 14.87 -15.64
CA ASN A 285 9.92 14.26 -16.88
C ASN A 285 10.36 12.80 -16.68
N HIS A 286 10.96 12.48 -15.54
CA HIS A 286 11.39 11.13 -15.21
C HIS A 286 10.19 10.24 -14.82
N LEU A 287 9.97 9.11 -15.54
CA LEU A 287 8.78 8.26 -15.40
C LEU A 287 8.51 7.82 -13.96
N LYS A 288 9.52 7.29 -13.27
CA LYS A 288 9.33 6.84 -11.88
C LYS A 288 9.04 7.99 -10.93
N ARG A 289 9.63 9.16 -11.16
CA ARG A 289 9.35 10.37 -10.37
C ARG A 289 7.90 10.83 -10.58
N LEU A 290 7.42 10.82 -11.82
CA LEU A 290 6.02 11.10 -12.14
C LEU A 290 5.10 10.11 -11.41
N LEU A 291 5.36 8.81 -11.53
CA LEU A 291 4.55 7.76 -10.88
C LEU A 291 4.59 7.87 -9.35
N ALA A 292 5.73 8.27 -8.77
CA ALA A 292 5.84 8.51 -7.33
C ALA A 292 4.96 9.68 -6.86
N TYR A 293 4.96 10.81 -7.59
CA TYR A 293 4.07 11.93 -7.29
C TYR A 293 2.59 11.62 -7.56
N ALA A 294 2.30 10.90 -8.64
CA ALA A 294 0.95 10.39 -8.90
C ALA A 294 0.44 9.52 -7.74
N SER A 295 1.29 8.59 -7.29
CA SER A 295 1.02 7.75 -6.12
C SER A 295 0.83 8.58 -4.85
N LEU A 296 1.66 9.59 -4.60
CA LEU A 296 1.55 10.52 -3.48
C LEU A 296 0.21 11.28 -3.49
N SER A 297 -0.23 11.74 -4.67
CA SER A 297 -1.53 12.40 -4.83
C SER A 297 -2.68 11.50 -4.39
N HIS A 298 -2.70 10.25 -4.83
CA HIS A 298 -3.73 9.29 -4.42
C HIS A 298 -3.66 8.94 -2.92
N MET A 299 -2.45 8.94 -2.32
CA MET A 299 -2.33 8.78 -0.86
C MET A 299 -2.89 9.98 -0.10
N GLY A 300 -2.83 11.18 -0.68
CA GLY A 300 -3.58 12.34 -0.18
C GLY A 300 -5.09 12.11 -0.19
N ILE A 301 -5.64 11.50 -1.26
CA ILE A 301 -7.08 11.14 -1.34
C ILE A 301 -7.42 10.06 -0.31
N VAL A 302 -6.56 9.05 -0.12
CA VAL A 302 -6.72 8.05 0.95
C VAL A 302 -6.77 8.73 2.33
N ALA A 303 -5.86 9.67 2.60
CA ALA A 303 -5.84 10.41 3.86
C ALA A 303 -7.14 11.21 4.07
N VAL A 304 -7.63 11.87 3.02
CA VAL A 304 -8.90 12.61 3.08
C VAL A 304 -10.07 11.68 3.38
N GLY A 305 -10.12 10.50 2.79
CA GLY A 305 -11.12 9.48 3.08
C GLY A 305 -11.06 8.98 4.53
N LEU A 306 -9.85 8.70 5.04
CA LEU A 306 -9.64 8.23 6.41
C LEU A 306 -10.00 9.30 7.45
N PHE A 307 -9.52 10.52 7.28
CA PHE A 307 -9.73 11.61 8.24
C PHE A 307 -11.05 12.35 8.06
N GLY A 308 -11.84 12.00 7.04
CA GLY A 308 -13.24 12.36 6.94
C GLY A 308 -14.09 11.70 8.04
N LEU A 309 -13.62 10.58 8.61
CA LEU A 309 -14.26 9.83 9.70
C LEU A 309 -15.72 9.39 9.40
N HIS A 310 -16.05 9.17 8.13
CA HIS A 310 -17.34 8.67 7.67
C HIS A 310 -17.20 7.30 7.02
N LEU A 311 -18.22 6.48 7.11
CA LEU A 311 -18.23 5.10 6.60
C LEU A 311 -17.78 5.02 5.12
N ALA A 312 -18.35 5.87 4.26
CA ALA A 312 -17.97 5.91 2.86
C ALA A 312 -16.50 6.27 2.66
N GLY A 313 -15.98 7.26 3.40
CA GLY A 313 -14.58 7.69 3.34
C GLY A 313 -13.61 6.61 3.77
N LEU A 314 -13.88 5.96 4.89
CA LEU A 314 -13.05 4.89 5.45
C LEU A 314 -12.99 3.68 4.50
N SER A 315 -14.16 3.21 4.03
CA SER A 315 -14.26 2.08 3.11
C SER A 315 -13.62 2.39 1.76
N GLY A 316 -13.86 3.61 1.23
CA GLY A 316 -13.28 4.10 -0.01
C GLY A 316 -11.76 4.21 0.05
N ALA A 317 -11.20 4.70 1.16
CA ALA A 317 -9.77 4.79 1.38
C ALA A 317 -9.10 3.42 1.35
N MET A 318 -9.68 2.42 2.02
CA MET A 318 -9.15 1.05 2.02
C MET A 318 -9.25 0.41 0.63
N TYR A 319 -10.36 0.63 -0.07
CA TYR A 319 -10.52 0.16 -1.44
C TYR A 319 -9.48 0.79 -2.38
N LEU A 320 -9.27 2.09 -2.26
CA LEU A 320 -8.27 2.80 -3.07
C LEU A 320 -6.85 2.31 -2.79
N LEU A 321 -6.51 1.96 -1.55
CA LEU A 321 -5.23 1.33 -1.22
C LEU A 321 -5.05 0.00 -1.98
N ALA A 322 -6.07 -0.87 -1.97
CA ALA A 322 -6.03 -2.14 -2.71
C ALA A 322 -5.90 -1.92 -4.23
N ALA A 323 -6.70 -1.01 -4.79
CA ALA A 323 -6.67 -0.69 -6.21
C ALA A 323 -5.32 -0.11 -6.67
N GLN A 324 -4.73 0.77 -5.85
CA GLN A 324 -3.41 1.37 -6.09
C GLN A 324 -2.26 0.33 -6.08
N MET A 325 -2.37 -0.76 -5.33
CA MET A 325 -1.40 -1.86 -5.41
C MET A 325 -1.33 -2.41 -6.85
N VAL A 326 -2.47 -2.56 -7.49
CA VAL A 326 -2.59 -3.09 -8.86
C VAL A 326 -2.18 -2.05 -9.90
N THR A 327 -2.79 -0.88 -9.88
CA THR A 327 -2.64 0.13 -10.94
C THR A 327 -1.26 0.77 -10.93
N THR A 328 -0.81 1.28 -9.77
CA THR A 328 0.53 1.87 -9.65
C THR A 328 1.62 0.81 -9.81
N GLY A 329 1.41 -0.40 -9.26
CA GLY A 329 2.31 -1.53 -9.46
C GLY A 329 2.46 -1.89 -10.94
N GLY A 330 1.35 -1.97 -11.67
CA GLY A 330 1.34 -2.20 -13.11
C GLY A 330 2.08 -1.11 -13.89
N LEU A 331 1.89 0.16 -13.56
CA LEU A 331 2.60 1.28 -14.19
C LEU A 331 4.12 1.23 -13.93
N PHE A 332 4.57 0.82 -12.74
CA PHE A 332 5.99 0.61 -12.49
C PHE A 332 6.57 -0.56 -13.31
N LEU A 333 5.85 -1.67 -13.46
CA LEU A 333 6.28 -2.76 -14.36
C LEU A 333 6.38 -2.29 -15.81
N ILE A 334 5.38 -1.53 -16.30
CA ILE A 334 5.40 -0.92 -17.63
C ILE A 334 6.58 0.04 -17.79
N SER A 335 6.89 0.87 -16.80
CA SER A 335 8.07 1.74 -16.82
C SER A 335 9.38 0.95 -16.98
N GLY A 336 9.47 -0.20 -16.32
CA GLY A 336 10.59 -1.13 -16.48
C GLY A 336 10.65 -1.77 -17.88
N MET A 337 9.49 -2.07 -18.48
CA MET A 337 9.42 -2.56 -19.85
C MET A 337 9.82 -1.50 -20.88
N LEU A 338 9.45 -0.26 -20.67
CA LEU A 338 9.89 0.89 -21.46
C LEU A 338 11.41 1.09 -21.34
N HIS A 339 11.93 1.11 -20.11
CA HIS A 339 13.38 1.20 -19.87
C HIS A 339 14.15 0.07 -20.58
N ALA A 340 13.65 -1.15 -20.54
CA ALA A 340 14.27 -2.29 -21.21
C ALA A 340 14.38 -2.14 -22.74
N ARG A 341 13.58 -1.26 -23.34
CA ARG A 341 13.57 -0.99 -24.80
C ARG A 341 14.50 0.17 -25.18
N ARG A 342 14.64 1.18 -24.31
CA ARG A 342 15.39 2.41 -24.63
C ARG A 342 16.55 2.74 -23.71
N GLY A 343 16.68 2.07 -22.58
CA GLY A 343 17.69 2.38 -21.56
C GLY A 343 17.49 3.70 -20.82
N SER A 344 16.34 4.38 -21.03
CA SER A 344 16.01 5.66 -20.40
C SER A 344 14.68 5.57 -19.65
N LEU A 345 14.54 6.38 -18.60
CA LEU A 345 13.29 6.61 -17.88
C LEU A 345 12.78 8.05 -18.09
N ASP A 346 13.40 8.84 -18.94
CA ASP A 346 12.93 10.17 -19.28
C ASP A 346 11.83 10.10 -20.36
N ALA A 347 10.69 10.73 -20.12
CA ALA A 347 9.56 10.72 -21.03
C ALA A 347 9.90 11.34 -22.40
N ASP A 348 10.77 12.34 -22.42
CA ASP A 348 11.23 13.01 -23.67
C ASP A 348 12.09 12.10 -24.56
N SER A 349 12.59 10.97 -24.05
CA SER A 349 13.27 9.94 -24.84
C SER A 349 12.33 9.12 -25.69
N TYR A 350 11.02 9.29 -25.52
CA TYR A 350 9.97 8.53 -26.17
C TYR A 350 9.21 9.41 -27.17
N GLY A 351 8.17 8.89 -27.78
CA GLY A 351 7.27 9.55 -28.71
C GLY A 351 6.79 8.57 -29.76
N GLY A 352 5.52 8.64 -30.13
CA GLY A 352 4.93 7.84 -31.21
C GLY A 352 5.00 6.32 -31.04
N ILE A 353 5.22 5.80 -29.84
CA ILE A 353 5.39 4.35 -29.58
C ILE A 353 4.16 3.55 -30.03
N ALA A 354 2.94 4.14 -29.99
CA ALA A 354 1.73 3.43 -30.36
C ALA A 354 1.76 2.88 -31.81
N ALA A 355 2.50 3.52 -32.70
CA ALA A 355 2.63 3.07 -34.08
C ALA A 355 3.43 1.75 -34.22
N SER A 356 4.43 1.52 -33.37
CA SER A 356 5.27 0.32 -33.42
C SER A 356 4.96 -0.72 -32.35
N ALA A 357 4.33 -0.30 -31.24
CA ALA A 357 3.99 -1.14 -30.08
C ALA A 357 2.53 -0.90 -29.64
N PRO A 358 1.53 -1.21 -30.49
CA PRO A 358 0.13 -0.93 -30.20
C PRO A 358 -0.42 -1.72 -29.00
N ALA A 359 0.01 -2.95 -28.77
CA ALA A 359 -0.42 -3.73 -27.62
C ALA A 359 0.10 -3.15 -26.30
N LEU A 360 1.37 -2.73 -26.25
CA LEU A 360 1.93 -2.04 -25.10
C LEU A 360 1.21 -0.72 -24.83
N ALA A 361 0.90 0.04 -25.90
CA ALA A 361 0.15 1.29 -25.81
C ALA A 361 -1.26 1.06 -25.23
N ALA A 362 -1.99 0.07 -25.71
CA ALA A 362 -3.34 -0.26 -25.25
C ALA A 362 -3.36 -0.69 -23.77
N VAL A 363 -2.44 -1.57 -23.36
CA VAL A 363 -2.34 -1.99 -21.95
C VAL A 363 -1.93 -0.83 -21.05
N THR A 364 -0.98 0.00 -21.48
CA THR A 364 -0.60 1.20 -20.71
C THR A 364 -1.78 2.15 -20.55
N LEU A 365 -2.55 2.39 -21.63
CA LEU A 365 -3.73 3.26 -21.57
C LEU A 365 -4.76 2.74 -20.57
N LEU A 366 -5.04 1.43 -20.61
CA LEU A 366 -5.99 0.79 -19.70
C LEU A 366 -5.55 0.95 -18.22
N VAL A 367 -4.29 0.60 -17.90
CA VAL A 367 -3.79 0.69 -16.53
C VAL A 367 -3.68 2.15 -16.05
N LEU A 368 -3.31 3.06 -16.95
CA LEU A 368 -3.26 4.48 -16.66
C LEU A 368 -4.66 5.07 -16.40
N PHE A 369 -5.65 4.72 -17.22
CA PHE A 369 -7.04 5.13 -17.02
C PHE A 369 -7.61 4.56 -15.71
N ALA A 370 -7.24 3.33 -15.37
CA ALA A 370 -7.58 2.77 -14.07
C ALA A 370 -6.94 3.54 -12.92
N SER A 371 -5.69 3.95 -13.08
CA SER A 371 -4.95 4.73 -12.08
C SER A 371 -5.50 6.13 -11.84
N ILE A 372 -6.14 6.77 -12.83
CA ILE A 372 -6.76 8.10 -12.72
C ILE A 372 -8.27 8.05 -12.45
N GLY A 373 -8.80 6.89 -12.07
CA GLY A 373 -10.17 6.74 -11.59
C GLY A 373 -11.25 6.77 -12.67
N VAL A 374 -10.99 6.24 -13.88
CA VAL A 374 -12.05 6.13 -14.89
C VAL A 374 -13.11 5.11 -14.46
N PRO A 375 -14.41 5.43 -14.52
CA PRO A 375 -15.50 4.54 -14.15
C PRO A 375 -15.41 3.15 -14.83
N GLY A 376 -15.67 2.10 -14.04
CA GLY A 376 -15.54 0.71 -14.46
C GLY A 376 -14.13 0.13 -14.33
N LEU A 377 -13.14 0.91 -13.87
CA LEU A 377 -11.77 0.48 -13.61
C LEU A 377 -11.40 0.59 -12.12
N ALA A 378 -10.30 -0.02 -11.72
CA ALA A 378 -9.96 -0.36 -10.33
C ALA A 378 -10.06 0.78 -9.31
N ASN A 379 -9.54 1.97 -9.60
CA ASN A 379 -9.47 3.05 -8.59
C ASN A 379 -10.83 3.74 -8.36
N PHE A 380 -11.70 3.76 -9.38
CA PHE A 380 -12.94 4.55 -9.35
C PHE A 380 -13.82 4.31 -8.12
N PRO A 381 -14.14 3.05 -7.72
CA PRO A 381 -15.00 2.84 -6.55
C PRO A 381 -14.42 3.44 -5.26
N GLY A 382 -13.11 3.26 -5.06
CA GLY A 382 -12.41 3.79 -3.89
C GLY A 382 -12.30 5.31 -3.89
N GLU A 383 -11.96 5.92 -5.02
CA GLU A 383 -11.89 7.37 -5.17
C GLU A 383 -13.25 8.03 -4.95
N PHE A 384 -14.30 7.50 -5.59
CA PHE A 384 -15.63 8.02 -5.46
C PHE A 384 -16.12 8.02 -4.00
N LEU A 385 -15.94 6.91 -3.28
CA LEU A 385 -16.33 6.80 -1.88
C LEU A 385 -15.47 7.68 -0.97
N ALA A 386 -14.15 7.78 -1.22
CA ALA A 386 -13.26 8.66 -0.45
C ALA A 386 -13.64 10.13 -0.63
N LEU A 387 -13.98 10.55 -1.86
CA LEU A 387 -14.48 11.90 -2.15
C LEU A 387 -15.83 12.16 -1.47
N LEU A 388 -16.73 11.19 -1.51
CA LEU A 388 -18.02 11.31 -0.83
C LEU A 388 -17.84 11.55 0.68
N GLY A 389 -16.99 10.76 1.33
CA GLY A 389 -16.64 10.95 2.74
C GLY A 389 -15.97 12.29 3.01
N ALA A 390 -15.14 12.78 2.08
CA ALA A 390 -14.53 14.10 2.18
C ALA A 390 -15.56 15.23 2.19
N PHE A 391 -16.53 15.19 1.27
CA PHE A 391 -17.60 16.18 1.22
C PHE A 391 -18.52 16.15 2.45
N GLN A 392 -18.77 14.96 2.99
CA GLN A 392 -19.52 14.80 4.23
C GLN A 392 -18.80 15.44 5.43
N ALA A 393 -17.47 15.36 5.46
CA ALA A 393 -16.65 15.91 6.53
C ALA A 393 -16.43 17.43 6.37
N ASN A 394 -16.03 17.86 5.18
CA ASN A 394 -15.66 19.26 4.90
C ASN A 394 -15.71 19.53 3.39
N THR A 395 -16.57 20.44 2.97
CA THR A 395 -16.75 20.81 1.56
C THR A 395 -15.44 21.28 0.90
N ALA A 396 -14.61 22.07 1.60
CA ALA A 396 -13.36 22.57 1.03
C ALA A 396 -12.36 21.42 0.78
N ALA A 397 -12.26 20.47 1.70
CA ALA A 397 -11.42 19.27 1.52
C ALA A 397 -11.93 18.42 0.35
N GLY A 398 -13.25 18.25 0.22
CA GLY A 398 -13.87 17.55 -0.91
C GLY A 398 -13.56 18.23 -2.25
N VAL A 399 -13.67 19.55 -2.33
CA VAL A 399 -13.33 20.32 -3.54
C VAL A 399 -11.85 20.18 -3.89
N LEU A 400 -10.94 20.29 -2.92
CA LEU A 400 -9.51 20.10 -3.15
C LEU A 400 -9.20 18.68 -3.64
N ALA A 401 -9.82 17.66 -3.07
CA ALA A 401 -9.66 16.28 -3.51
C ALA A 401 -10.16 16.07 -4.96
N VAL A 402 -11.30 16.67 -5.34
CA VAL A 402 -11.78 16.65 -6.75
C VAL A 402 -10.78 17.36 -7.68
N LEU A 403 -10.22 18.49 -7.29
CA LEU A 403 -9.19 19.17 -8.08
C LEU A 403 -7.95 18.30 -8.28
N ALA A 404 -7.57 17.51 -7.27
CA ALA A 404 -6.46 16.54 -7.40
C ALA A 404 -6.79 15.43 -8.40
N VAL A 405 -8.03 14.90 -8.41
CA VAL A 405 -8.48 13.91 -9.40
C VAL A 405 -8.51 14.49 -10.81
N ILE A 406 -8.99 15.73 -10.99
CA ILE A 406 -8.92 16.41 -12.29
C ILE A 406 -7.47 16.55 -12.77
N ALA A 407 -6.56 16.97 -11.88
CA ALA A 407 -5.14 17.07 -12.18
C ALA A 407 -4.52 15.69 -12.49
N ALA A 408 -5.04 14.61 -11.88
CA ALA A 408 -4.64 13.25 -12.22
C ALA A 408 -4.99 12.89 -13.67
N GLY A 409 -6.17 13.26 -14.13
CA GLY A 409 -6.53 13.17 -15.54
C GLY A 409 -5.55 13.91 -16.45
N VAL A 410 -5.14 15.13 -16.07
CA VAL A 410 -4.20 15.95 -16.85
C VAL A 410 -2.82 15.29 -16.93
N TYR A 411 -2.18 14.93 -15.80
CA TYR A 411 -0.85 14.31 -15.88
C TYR A 411 -0.88 12.93 -16.53
N GLY A 412 -1.96 12.16 -16.36
CA GLY A 412 -2.09 10.84 -16.98
C GLY A 412 -2.21 10.94 -18.50
N VAL A 413 -3.11 11.78 -19.00
CA VAL A 413 -3.26 11.99 -20.47
C VAL A 413 -1.98 12.57 -21.07
N ASN A 414 -1.37 13.57 -20.42
CA ASN A 414 -0.10 14.15 -20.88
C ASN A 414 1.02 13.11 -20.94
N LEU A 415 1.13 12.25 -19.93
CA LEU A 415 2.11 11.16 -19.93
C LEU A 415 1.90 10.23 -21.11
N TYR A 416 0.64 9.79 -21.33
CA TYR A 416 0.32 8.91 -22.45
C TYR A 416 0.65 9.56 -23.82
N GLN A 417 0.27 10.81 -24.00
CA GLN A 417 0.55 11.57 -25.22
C GLN A 417 2.05 11.68 -25.48
N ARG A 418 2.84 12.04 -24.48
CA ARG A 418 4.31 12.18 -24.60
C ARG A 418 4.99 10.85 -24.96
N LEU A 419 4.53 9.73 -24.44
CA LEU A 419 5.13 8.42 -24.70
C LEU A 419 4.66 7.81 -26.01
N TYR A 420 3.36 7.85 -26.27
CA TYR A 420 2.71 7.00 -27.26
C TYR A 420 2.25 7.73 -28.52
N GLN A 421 2.06 9.06 -28.46
CA GLN A 421 1.61 9.86 -29.59
C GLN A 421 2.73 10.73 -30.17
N GLY A 422 2.47 11.32 -31.34
CA GLY A 422 3.41 12.21 -32.05
C GLY A 422 4.38 11.47 -32.97
N PRO A 423 5.42 12.17 -33.46
CA PRO A 423 6.43 11.60 -34.33
C PRO A 423 7.19 10.47 -33.66
N GLN A 424 7.50 9.43 -34.43
CA GLN A 424 8.26 8.28 -33.93
C GLN A 424 9.67 8.29 -34.50
N PRO A 425 10.65 8.87 -33.81
CA PRO A 425 12.02 8.92 -34.28
C PRO A 425 12.68 7.55 -34.34
N ASN A 426 12.31 6.63 -33.41
CA ASN A 426 12.86 5.29 -33.31
C ASN A 426 11.79 4.29 -32.90
N PRO A 427 11.45 3.28 -33.73
CA PRO A 427 10.49 2.24 -33.35
C PRO A 427 10.99 1.39 -32.19
N VAL A 428 10.07 0.92 -31.35
CA VAL A 428 10.35 -0.04 -30.27
C VAL A 428 9.55 -1.32 -30.51
N ALA A 429 10.08 -2.46 -30.03
CA ALA A 429 9.38 -3.73 -30.11
C ALA A 429 8.11 -3.71 -29.24
N ASP A 430 7.02 -4.30 -29.75
CA ASP A 430 5.79 -4.47 -28.99
C ASP A 430 5.94 -5.51 -27.87
N LEU A 431 4.85 -5.81 -27.15
CA LEU A 431 4.84 -6.78 -26.05
C LEU A 431 5.34 -8.15 -26.52
N ARG A 432 6.33 -8.66 -25.77
CA ARG A 432 6.78 -10.05 -25.93
C ARG A 432 5.83 -10.99 -25.18
N PRO A 433 5.74 -12.28 -25.55
CA PRO A 433 4.83 -13.22 -24.87
C PRO A 433 4.99 -13.26 -23.35
N LEU A 434 6.23 -13.20 -22.84
CA LEU A 434 6.48 -13.15 -21.41
C LEU A 434 6.00 -11.84 -20.72
N GLU A 435 6.07 -10.71 -21.43
CA GLU A 435 5.54 -9.43 -20.92
C GLU A 435 4.01 -9.45 -20.88
N VAL A 436 3.37 -10.12 -21.82
CA VAL A 436 1.92 -10.38 -21.78
C VAL A 436 1.55 -11.20 -20.56
N VAL A 437 2.30 -12.28 -20.26
CA VAL A 437 2.09 -13.10 -19.05
C VAL A 437 2.26 -12.27 -17.78
N VAL A 438 3.21 -11.33 -17.74
CA VAL A 438 3.42 -10.41 -16.60
C VAL A 438 2.26 -9.43 -16.45
N LEU A 439 1.75 -8.85 -17.54
CA LEU A 439 0.71 -7.82 -17.49
C LEU A 439 -0.72 -8.38 -17.41
N ALA A 440 -0.96 -9.59 -17.86
CA ALA A 440 -2.30 -10.19 -17.86
C ALA A 440 -2.97 -10.25 -16.48
N PRO A 441 -2.29 -10.66 -15.38
CA PRO A 441 -2.88 -10.60 -14.03
C PRO A 441 -3.19 -9.17 -13.58
N ILE A 442 -2.37 -8.19 -13.94
CA ILE A 442 -2.59 -6.77 -13.63
C ILE A 442 -3.83 -6.25 -14.34
N VAL A 443 -3.96 -6.54 -15.64
CA VAL A 443 -5.14 -6.18 -16.45
C VAL A 443 -6.39 -6.84 -15.89
N ALA A 444 -6.34 -8.14 -15.60
CA ALA A 444 -7.46 -8.89 -15.04
C ALA A 444 -7.89 -8.32 -13.68
N ALA A 445 -6.94 -8.02 -12.79
CA ALA A 445 -7.22 -7.41 -11.50
C ALA A 445 -7.79 -5.99 -11.63
N THR A 446 -7.30 -5.22 -12.59
CA THR A 446 -7.80 -3.86 -12.88
C THR A 446 -9.26 -3.88 -13.27
N LEU A 447 -9.66 -4.83 -14.13
CA LEU A 447 -11.05 -5.02 -14.55
C LEU A 447 -11.90 -5.62 -13.42
N TRP A 448 -11.39 -6.61 -12.72
CA TRP A 448 -12.10 -7.25 -11.60
C TRP A 448 -12.45 -6.24 -10.49
N LEU A 449 -11.48 -5.45 -10.04
CA LEU A 449 -11.72 -4.43 -9.02
C LEU A 449 -12.64 -3.30 -9.54
N GLY A 450 -12.62 -2.98 -10.82
CA GLY A 450 -13.49 -1.94 -11.38
C GLY A 450 -14.94 -2.39 -11.58
N LEU A 451 -15.15 -3.63 -12.00
CA LEU A 451 -16.47 -4.15 -12.38
C LEU A 451 -17.18 -4.92 -11.27
N ALA A 452 -16.46 -5.49 -10.31
CA ALA A 452 -17.00 -6.30 -9.23
C ALA A 452 -16.47 -5.88 -7.84
N PRO A 453 -16.63 -4.61 -7.40
CA PRO A 453 -16.08 -4.10 -6.15
C PRO A 453 -16.77 -4.60 -4.89
N ALA A 454 -18.00 -5.13 -5.01
CA ALA A 454 -18.90 -5.37 -3.89
C ALA A 454 -18.34 -6.34 -2.83
N ALA A 455 -17.58 -7.35 -3.23
CA ALA A 455 -17.06 -8.34 -2.30
C ALA A 455 -15.99 -7.74 -1.36
N GLN A 456 -15.10 -6.91 -1.90
CA GLN A 456 -14.04 -6.24 -1.14
C GLN A 456 -14.62 -5.11 -0.28
N LEU A 457 -15.55 -4.32 -0.85
CA LEU A 457 -16.21 -3.23 -0.14
C LEU A 457 -16.93 -3.74 1.10
N ARG A 458 -17.66 -4.86 1.02
CA ARG A 458 -18.33 -5.44 2.19
C ARG A 458 -17.39 -5.71 3.37
N VAL A 459 -16.18 -6.19 3.09
CA VAL A 459 -15.20 -6.44 4.16
C VAL A 459 -14.69 -5.12 4.74
N PHE A 460 -14.38 -4.14 3.91
CA PHE A 460 -13.92 -2.83 4.36
C PHE A 460 -15.00 -2.06 5.12
N GLU A 461 -16.25 -2.13 4.68
CA GLU A 461 -17.40 -1.54 5.36
C GLU A 461 -17.63 -2.17 6.74
N ALA A 462 -17.55 -3.50 6.84
CA ALA A 462 -17.72 -4.20 8.12
C ALA A 462 -16.69 -3.75 9.17
N ASP A 463 -15.44 -3.57 8.78
CA ASP A 463 -14.40 -3.06 9.69
C ASP A 463 -14.55 -1.54 9.96
N ALA A 464 -14.99 -0.78 8.95
CA ALA A 464 -15.21 0.68 9.08
C ALA A 464 -16.38 1.01 10.03
N ILE A 465 -17.43 0.18 10.06
CA ILE A 465 -18.58 0.34 10.97
C ILE A 465 -18.11 0.40 12.42
N VAL A 466 -17.23 -0.53 12.83
CA VAL A 466 -16.68 -0.53 14.20
C VAL A 466 -16.01 0.81 14.55
N THR A 467 -15.27 1.37 13.61
CA THR A 467 -14.60 2.67 13.80
C THR A 467 -15.59 3.83 13.88
N VAL A 468 -16.61 3.84 13.00
CA VAL A 468 -17.62 4.91 12.97
C VAL A 468 -18.45 4.88 14.24
N GLU A 469 -18.91 3.71 14.68
CA GLU A 469 -19.67 3.57 15.93
C GLU A 469 -18.89 4.08 17.13
N ARG A 470 -17.60 3.77 17.22
CA ARG A 470 -16.70 4.28 18.26
C ARG A 470 -16.59 5.80 18.24
N ILE A 471 -16.48 6.39 17.05
CA ILE A 471 -16.40 7.84 16.87
C ILE A 471 -17.72 8.52 17.26
N GLU A 472 -18.87 7.91 16.98
CA GLU A 472 -20.18 8.42 17.35
C GLU A 472 -20.41 8.34 18.87
N GLN A 473 -20.10 7.20 19.50
CA GLN A 473 -20.14 7.04 20.95
C GLN A 473 -19.28 8.11 21.66
N ALA A 474 -18.09 8.35 21.13
CA ALA A 474 -17.20 9.40 21.62
C ALA A 474 -17.80 10.82 21.48
N LYS A 475 -18.69 11.09 20.52
CA LYS A 475 -19.41 12.38 20.41
C LYS A 475 -20.48 12.55 21.49
N ASP A 476 -21.20 11.47 21.77
CA ASP A 476 -22.40 11.51 22.61
C ASP A 476 -22.10 11.36 24.10
N GLY A 477 -20.85 11.06 24.47
CA GLY A 477 -20.43 10.82 25.86
C GLY A 477 -21.11 9.59 26.49
N VAL A 478 -21.54 8.65 25.66
CA VAL A 478 -22.31 7.46 26.09
C VAL A 478 -21.40 6.24 26.13
N ASP A 479 -21.13 5.72 27.32
CA ASP A 479 -20.47 4.44 27.57
C ASP A 479 -21.44 3.27 27.29
N THR A 480 -21.73 3.00 26.01
CA THR A 480 -22.52 1.80 25.67
C THR A 480 -21.54 0.67 25.32
N PRO A 481 -21.65 -0.52 25.92
CA PRO A 481 -20.80 -1.65 25.54
C PRO A 481 -21.08 -2.04 24.09
N LEU A 482 -19.98 -2.26 23.33
CA LEU A 482 -20.03 -2.69 21.94
C LEU A 482 -20.83 -3.99 21.83
N VAL A 483 -21.80 -4.04 20.94
CA VAL A 483 -22.43 -5.30 20.53
C VAL A 483 -21.32 -6.19 19.95
N ALA A 484 -21.21 -7.41 20.49
CA ALA A 484 -20.15 -8.32 20.13
C ALA A 484 -20.10 -8.49 18.59
N VAL A 485 -18.93 -8.23 18.00
CA VAL A 485 -18.67 -8.25 16.54
C VAL A 485 -19.08 -9.58 15.85
N GLY A 486 -19.47 -10.60 16.63
CA GLY A 486 -19.96 -11.89 16.15
C GLY A 486 -21.42 -11.93 15.68
N GLU A 487 -22.26 -10.93 16.00
CA GLU A 487 -23.69 -10.97 15.64
C GLU A 487 -24.02 -10.30 14.31
N VAL A 488 -23.16 -9.43 13.79
CA VAL A 488 -23.36 -8.73 12.50
C VAL A 488 -22.99 -9.64 11.29
N ARG A 489 -22.46 -10.83 11.53
CA ARG A 489 -22.00 -11.77 10.46
C ARG A 489 -22.97 -12.95 10.20
N ARG A 490 -24.23 -12.89 10.63
CA ARG A 490 -25.24 -13.91 10.26
C ARG A 490 -26.19 -13.42 9.17
#